data_8f8a78d3f0f59bc14bdbfb0d755f14bf
#
_entry.id   8f8a78d3f0f59bc14bdbfb0d755f14bf
#
_cell.length_a   1.000
_cell.length_b   1.000
_cell.length_c   1.000
_cell.angle_alpha   90.00
_cell.angle_beta   90.00
_cell.angle_gamma   90.00
#
_symmetry.space_group_name_H-M   'P 1'
#
loop_
_entity.id
_entity.type
_entity.pdbx_description
1 polymer ?
#
loop_
_entity_poly.entity_id
_entity_poly.type
_entity_poly.pdbx_seq_one_letter_code
_entity_poly.pdbx_strand_id
1 'polypeptide(L)'
;MYVLNRRMFQRGKDNKYFWFHEQSNTFFSVKTYLCCIKENSMTVNEARLIYFSPTHTSKQVAEAIVHGTGIKNVVSMNLTLQTVEETVIPTSALAVIVVPVYGGHVAPLAMERLESIRGLDTPAVLVVVYGNRAYEKALMELDAFAIPHGLKGSTE
;
A
#
# COMPACT_ATOMS: atom_id res chain seq x y z
N MET A 1 15.87 14.26 8.77
CA MET A 1 15.92 14.55 7.31
C MET A 1 16.46 13.31 6.63
N TYR A 2 15.57 12.42 6.18
CA TYR A 2 15.97 11.18 5.52
C TYR A 2 16.01 11.43 4.02
N VAL A 3 17.19 11.43 3.45
CA VAL A 3 17.41 11.51 2.01
C VAL A 3 17.17 10.10 1.46
N LEU A 4 16.05 9.89 0.78
CA LEU A 4 15.84 8.71 -0.05
C LEU A 4 16.83 8.77 -1.21
N ASN A 5 17.89 7.99 -1.11
CA ASN A 5 18.89 7.89 -2.16
C ASN A 5 18.24 7.28 -3.42
N ARG A 6 18.30 7.99 -4.54
CA ARG A 6 17.64 7.72 -5.84
C ARG A 6 18.16 6.49 -6.58
N ARG A 7 18.63 5.47 -5.90
CA ARG A 7 19.14 4.25 -6.54
C ARG A 7 18.26 3.07 -6.19
N MET A 8 17.62 2.60 -7.21
CA MET A 8 16.99 1.34 -7.53
C MET A 8 15.46 1.38 -7.68
N PHE A 9 15.06 1.96 -8.79
CA PHE A 9 13.83 1.59 -9.44
C PHE A 9 14.21 0.56 -10.51
N GLN A 10 14.06 -0.71 -10.22
CA GLN A 10 14.26 -1.76 -11.23
C GLN A 10 12.89 -2.32 -11.62
N ARG A 11 12.51 -2.06 -12.86
CA ARG A 11 11.30 -2.62 -13.47
C ARG A 11 11.57 -4.10 -13.76
N GLY A 12 10.97 -4.99 -13.00
CA GLY A 12 10.94 -6.43 -13.31
C GLY A 12 10.06 -6.71 -14.53
N LYS A 13 10.25 -7.87 -15.18
CA LYS A 13 9.50 -8.30 -16.38
C LYS A 13 7.97 -8.36 -16.17
N ASP A 14 7.48 -8.32 -14.91
CA ASP A 14 6.08 -8.51 -14.55
C ASP A 14 5.47 -7.26 -13.89
N ASN A 15 5.86 -6.04 -14.27
CA ASN A 15 5.39 -4.78 -13.65
C ASN A 15 5.53 -4.72 -12.10
N LYS A 16 6.48 -5.46 -11.55
CA LYS A 16 6.76 -5.51 -10.12
C LYS A 16 7.89 -4.56 -9.77
N TYR A 17 7.67 -3.67 -8.82
CA TYR A 17 8.67 -2.72 -8.35
C TYR A 17 9.21 -3.16 -7.00
N PHE A 18 10.54 -3.12 -6.84
CA PHE A 18 11.23 -3.44 -5.58
C PHE A 18 11.87 -2.18 -5.02
N TRP A 19 11.62 -1.93 -3.74
CA TRP A 19 12.30 -0.90 -2.97
C TRP A 19 13.30 -1.55 -2.03
N PHE A 20 14.55 -1.08 -2.04
CA PHE A 20 15.55 -1.42 -1.05
C PHE A 20 15.87 -0.21 -0.19
N HIS A 21 15.80 -0.36 1.11
CA HIS A 21 16.29 0.62 2.08
C HIS A 21 17.60 0.13 2.68
N GLU A 22 18.69 0.84 2.44
CA GLU A 22 20.07 0.40 2.71
C GLU A 22 20.61 0.79 4.11
N GLN A 23 19.79 1.26 5.06
CA GLN A 23 20.29 1.80 6.33
C GLN A 23 19.96 1.02 7.60
N SER A 24 19.40 -0.15 7.50
CA SER A 24 19.33 -1.07 8.64
C SER A 24 19.66 -2.47 8.15
N ASN A 25 20.47 -3.22 8.93
CA ASN A 25 20.77 -4.65 8.67
C ASN A 25 19.52 -5.55 8.69
N THR A 26 18.35 -5.02 8.50
CA THR A 26 17.07 -5.68 8.38
C THR A 26 16.60 -5.58 6.93
N PHE A 27 16.70 -6.69 6.22
CA PHE A 27 16.14 -6.83 4.89
C PHE A 27 14.60 -6.78 4.98
N PHE A 28 14.02 -5.66 4.56
CA PHE A 28 12.58 -5.58 4.30
C PHE A 28 12.36 -5.69 2.80
N SER A 29 11.69 -6.73 2.37
CA SER A 29 11.19 -6.82 1.01
C SER A 29 9.79 -6.22 0.96
N VAL A 30 9.59 -5.28 0.07
CA VAL A 30 8.29 -4.66 -0.22
C VAL A 30 7.88 -5.12 -1.59
N LYS A 31 6.75 -5.81 -1.69
CA LYS A 31 6.14 -6.08 -2.98
C LYS A 31 4.93 -5.18 -3.15
N THR A 32 4.95 -4.42 -4.22
CA THR A 32 3.94 -3.43 -4.53
C THR A 32 3.33 -3.76 -5.88
N TYR A 33 2.03 -3.83 -5.96
CA TYR A 33 1.32 -3.63 -7.21
C TYR A 33 1.08 -2.13 -7.36
N LEU A 34 1.81 -1.52 -8.28
CA LEU A 34 1.52 -0.15 -8.67
C LEU A 34 0.47 -0.24 -9.78
N CYS A 35 -0.73 0.23 -9.50
CA CYS A 35 -1.68 0.53 -10.55
C CYS A 35 -1.01 1.54 -11.49
N CYS A 36 -0.72 1.13 -12.73
CA CYS A 36 -0.45 2.09 -13.77
C CYS A 36 -1.69 2.97 -13.85
N ILE A 37 -1.56 4.21 -13.38
CA ILE A 37 -2.48 5.28 -13.74
C ILE A 37 -2.30 5.40 -15.25
N LYS A 38 -3.09 4.64 -16.01
CA LYS A 38 -3.19 4.86 -17.45
C LYS A 38 -3.63 6.31 -17.59
N GLU A 39 -2.96 7.04 -18.47
CA GLU A 39 -3.16 8.45 -18.85
C GLU A 39 -4.58 8.74 -19.34
N ASN A 40 -5.58 8.48 -18.54
CA ASN A 40 -6.94 8.94 -18.76
C ASN A 40 -7.27 9.95 -17.66
N SER A 41 -6.79 11.19 -17.83
CA SER A 41 -7.29 12.46 -17.26
C SER A 41 -7.95 12.48 -15.86
N MET A 42 -7.75 11.47 -15.01
CA MET A 42 -8.16 11.54 -13.61
C MET A 42 -7.08 12.29 -12.84
N THR A 43 -7.35 13.55 -12.54
CA THR A 43 -6.49 14.34 -11.66
C THR A 43 -6.65 13.83 -10.24
N VAL A 44 -5.74 12.95 -9.82
CA VAL A 44 -5.63 12.53 -8.42
C VAL A 44 -4.99 13.68 -7.65
N ASN A 45 -5.72 14.26 -6.74
CA ASN A 45 -5.30 15.42 -5.95
C ASN A 45 -5.21 15.16 -4.44
N GLU A 46 -5.60 13.97 -4.00
CA GLU A 46 -5.57 13.53 -2.61
C GLU A 46 -5.04 12.10 -2.51
N ALA A 47 -4.30 11.78 -1.44
CA ALA A 47 -3.90 10.42 -1.10
C ALA A 47 -4.53 9.99 0.24
N ARG A 48 -5.13 8.81 0.26
CA ARG A 48 -5.61 8.12 1.46
C ARG A 48 -4.58 7.07 1.87
N LEU A 49 -3.82 7.37 2.91
CA LEU A 49 -2.78 6.51 3.44
C LEU A 49 -3.36 5.60 4.51
N ILE A 50 -3.56 4.33 4.17
CA ILE A 50 -4.21 3.32 5.01
C ILE A 50 -3.15 2.30 5.41
N TYR A 51 -2.87 2.16 6.70
CA TYR A 51 -1.83 1.23 7.14
C TYR A 51 -2.16 0.53 8.45
N PHE A 52 -1.67 -0.71 8.55
CA PHE A 52 -1.57 -1.46 9.79
C PHE A 52 -0.09 -1.67 10.12
N SER A 53 0.39 -1.13 11.24
CA SER A 53 1.84 -1.05 11.51
C SER A 53 2.19 -1.19 13.00
N PRO A 54 2.12 -2.41 13.57
CA PRO A 54 2.46 -2.65 14.97
C PRO A 54 3.91 -2.31 15.33
N THR A 55 4.81 -2.42 14.35
CA THR A 55 6.27 -2.18 14.52
C THR A 55 6.75 -0.91 13.82
N HIS A 56 5.86 -0.01 13.44
CA HIS A 56 6.14 1.21 12.67
C HIS A 56 6.68 1.02 11.25
N THR A 57 7.10 -0.17 10.84
CA THR A 57 7.71 -0.43 9.54
C THR A 57 6.75 -0.17 8.37
N SER A 58 5.53 -0.74 8.43
CA SER A 58 4.53 -0.52 7.37
C SER A 58 4.15 0.95 7.24
N LYS A 59 4.11 1.69 8.37
CA LYS A 59 3.88 3.14 8.37
C LYS A 59 4.97 3.88 7.61
N GLN A 60 6.24 3.58 7.88
CA GLN A 60 7.38 4.22 7.21
C GLN A 60 7.35 3.96 5.69
N VAL A 61 7.05 2.73 5.29
CA VAL A 61 6.89 2.36 3.87
C VAL A 61 5.74 3.14 3.24
N ALA A 62 4.62 3.22 3.92
CA ALA A 62 3.43 3.93 3.47
C ALA A 62 3.70 5.43 3.24
N GLU A 63 4.33 6.08 4.21
CA GLU A 63 4.74 7.49 4.13
C GLU A 63 5.73 7.74 2.98
N ALA A 64 6.70 6.85 2.80
CA ALA A 64 7.68 6.95 1.72
C ALA A 64 7.02 6.83 0.34
N ILE A 65 6.06 5.93 0.17
CA ILE A 65 5.31 5.76 -1.09
C ILE A 65 4.52 7.03 -1.40
N VAL A 66 3.73 7.53 -0.44
CA VAL A 66 2.93 8.73 -0.64
C VAL A 66 3.81 9.95 -0.93
N HIS A 67 4.91 10.10 -0.20
CA HIS A 67 5.88 11.17 -0.49
C HIS A 67 6.42 11.08 -1.93
N GLY A 68 6.66 9.86 -2.43
CA GLY A 68 7.12 9.62 -3.80
C GLY A 68 6.10 9.99 -4.88
N THR A 69 4.80 10.03 -4.57
CA THR A 69 3.75 10.45 -5.51
C THR A 69 3.72 11.95 -5.76
N GLY A 70 4.28 12.76 -4.85
CA GLY A 70 4.22 14.21 -4.89
C GLY A 70 2.85 14.80 -4.50
N ILE A 71 1.86 13.99 -4.14
CA ILE A 71 0.54 14.46 -3.68
C ILE A 71 0.71 15.11 -2.32
N LYS A 72 0.25 16.36 -2.19
CA LYS A 72 0.39 17.15 -0.96
C LYS A 72 -0.76 16.94 0.03
N ASN A 73 -1.96 16.70 -0.48
CA ASN A 73 -3.13 16.45 0.37
C ASN A 73 -3.14 14.96 0.76
N VAL A 74 -2.75 14.65 1.99
CA VAL A 74 -2.64 13.27 2.50
C VAL A 74 -3.49 13.12 3.75
N VAL A 75 -4.45 12.20 3.69
CA VAL A 75 -5.25 11.79 4.85
C VAL A 75 -4.77 10.44 5.32
N SER A 76 -4.28 10.36 6.57
CA SER A 76 -3.71 9.15 7.15
C SER A 76 -4.74 8.41 8.01
N MET A 77 -4.88 7.12 7.77
CA MET A 77 -5.78 6.20 8.48
C MET A 77 -4.99 5.07 9.11
N ASN A 78 -4.82 5.13 10.42
CA ASN A 78 -4.05 4.14 11.17
C ASN A 78 -4.97 3.03 11.69
N LEU A 79 -4.91 1.87 11.07
CA LEU A 79 -5.66 0.68 11.46
C LEU A 79 -5.04 -0.08 12.65
N THR A 80 -3.89 0.36 13.17
CA THR A 80 -3.14 -0.41 14.18
C THR A 80 -3.79 -0.38 15.56
N LEU A 81 -4.33 0.79 15.95
CA LEU A 81 -4.79 1.04 17.32
C LEU A 81 -6.29 0.85 17.48
N GLN A 82 -7.06 1.11 16.45
CA GLN A 82 -8.52 1.08 16.50
C GLN A 82 -9.13 0.72 15.15
N THR A 83 -10.36 0.28 15.16
CA THR A 83 -11.20 0.24 13.97
C THR A 83 -11.49 1.65 13.51
N VAL A 84 -11.46 1.89 12.20
CA VAL A 84 -11.96 3.13 11.61
C VAL A 84 -13.46 2.99 11.34
N GLU A 85 -14.16 4.10 11.42
CA GLU A 85 -15.55 4.16 10.94
C GLU A 85 -15.63 3.82 9.46
N GLU A 86 -16.80 3.36 9.02
CA GLU A 86 -17.01 3.07 7.61
C GLU A 86 -16.67 4.30 6.77
N THR A 87 -15.67 4.12 5.90
CA THR A 87 -15.09 5.22 5.14
C THR A 87 -15.16 4.93 3.65
N VAL A 88 -15.73 5.86 2.91
CA VAL A 88 -15.79 5.81 1.45
C VAL A 88 -14.71 6.70 0.85
N ILE A 89 -13.89 6.13 -0.02
CA ILE A 89 -12.79 6.83 -0.70
C ILE A 89 -13.24 7.20 -2.11
N PRO A 90 -13.20 8.49 -2.49
CA PRO A 90 -13.64 8.93 -3.81
C PRO A 90 -12.69 8.51 -4.93
N THR A 91 -13.17 8.46 -6.17
CA THR A 91 -12.37 8.18 -7.37
C THR A 91 -11.22 9.16 -7.60
N SER A 92 -11.36 10.40 -7.10
CA SER A 92 -10.34 11.46 -7.21
C SER A 92 -9.17 11.30 -6.23
N ALA A 93 -9.23 10.31 -5.34
CA ALA A 93 -8.16 10.00 -4.40
C ALA A 93 -7.36 8.77 -4.83
N LEU A 94 -6.10 8.69 -4.40
CA LEU A 94 -5.27 7.49 -4.46
C LEU A 94 -5.32 6.78 -3.11
N ALA A 95 -5.83 5.56 -3.07
CA ALA A 95 -5.73 4.73 -1.88
C ALA A 95 -4.36 4.03 -1.83
N VAL A 96 -3.59 4.24 -0.76
CA VAL A 96 -2.33 3.54 -0.52
C VAL A 96 -2.51 2.65 0.71
N ILE A 97 -2.61 1.34 0.50
CA ILE A 97 -2.87 0.35 1.55
C ILE A 97 -1.59 -0.42 1.83
N VAL A 98 -1.12 -0.34 3.07
CA VAL A 98 0.13 -0.98 3.49
C VAL A 98 -0.09 -1.84 4.73
N VAL A 99 0.13 -3.15 4.59
CA VAL A 99 -0.10 -4.13 5.65
C VAL A 99 1.09 -5.07 5.83
N PRO A 100 1.34 -5.58 7.04
CA PRO A 100 2.39 -6.58 7.27
C PRO A 100 1.90 -7.99 6.93
N VAL A 101 2.88 -8.85 6.63
CA VAL A 101 2.68 -10.28 6.38
C VAL A 101 3.09 -11.08 7.61
N TYR A 102 2.20 -11.94 8.08
CA TYR A 102 2.44 -12.89 9.14
C TYR A 102 2.17 -14.32 8.64
N GLY A 103 3.20 -15.17 8.66
CA GLY A 103 3.07 -16.57 8.23
C GLY A 103 2.66 -16.75 6.76
N GLY A 104 3.02 -15.81 5.86
CA GLY A 104 2.68 -15.85 4.44
C GLY A 104 1.33 -15.23 4.07
N HIS A 105 0.58 -14.74 5.06
CA HIS A 105 -0.76 -14.14 4.93
C HIS A 105 -0.76 -12.68 5.40
N VAL A 106 -1.73 -11.90 4.98
CA VAL A 106 -1.98 -10.59 5.58
C VAL A 106 -2.34 -10.76 7.05
N ALA A 107 -1.86 -9.86 7.91
CA ALA A 107 -2.22 -9.88 9.32
C ALA A 107 -3.75 -9.93 9.50
N PRO A 108 -4.33 -10.95 10.18
CA PRO A 108 -5.78 -11.13 10.23
C PRO A 108 -6.53 -9.91 10.76
N LEU A 109 -5.98 -9.28 11.80
CA LEU A 109 -6.56 -8.06 12.37
C LEU A 109 -6.52 -6.87 11.39
N ALA A 110 -5.54 -6.83 10.49
CA ALA A 110 -5.50 -5.80 9.44
C ALA A 110 -6.62 -6.01 8.43
N MET A 111 -6.86 -7.26 8.01
CA MET A 111 -7.97 -7.60 7.11
C MET A 111 -9.32 -7.26 7.72
N GLU A 112 -9.55 -7.65 8.98
CA GLU A 112 -10.79 -7.32 9.72
C GLU A 112 -11.05 -5.82 9.74
N ARG A 113 -10.02 -5.01 10.00
CA ARG A 113 -10.17 -3.54 10.07
C ARG A 113 -10.29 -2.87 8.71
N LEU A 114 -9.77 -3.50 7.66
CA LEU A 114 -9.95 -3.03 6.29
C LEU A 114 -11.39 -3.17 5.80
N GLU A 115 -12.19 -4.07 6.38
CA GLU A 115 -13.61 -4.26 6.01
C GLU A 115 -14.45 -2.98 6.09
N SER A 116 -14.04 -1.99 6.87
CA SER A 116 -14.69 -0.68 6.97
C SER A 116 -14.32 0.29 5.83
N ILE A 117 -13.40 -0.10 4.95
CA ILE A 117 -12.92 0.76 3.87
C ILE A 117 -13.59 0.36 2.56
N ARG A 118 -14.17 1.33 1.88
CA ARG A 118 -14.80 1.19 0.55
C ARG A 118 -14.23 2.22 -0.41
N GLY A 119 -14.04 1.86 -1.66
CA GLY A 119 -13.73 2.78 -2.74
C GLY A 119 -14.92 2.94 -3.69
N LEU A 120 -14.92 3.99 -4.47
CA LEU A 120 -15.84 4.24 -5.58
C LEU A 120 -15.09 4.07 -6.91
N ASP A 121 -14.61 2.84 -7.19
CA ASP A 121 -13.66 2.61 -8.29
C ASP A 121 -12.34 3.38 -8.10
N THR A 122 -11.91 3.50 -6.84
CA THR A 122 -10.76 4.30 -6.44
C THR A 122 -9.46 3.62 -6.86
N PRO A 123 -8.53 4.33 -7.54
CA PRO A 123 -7.21 3.77 -7.82
C PRO A 123 -6.48 3.44 -6.52
N ALA A 124 -5.89 2.25 -6.44
CA ALA A 124 -5.26 1.76 -5.23
C ALA A 124 -3.84 1.22 -5.47
N VAL A 125 -2.94 1.52 -4.53
CA VAL A 125 -1.62 0.91 -4.40
C VAL A 125 -1.68 -0.06 -3.23
N LEU A 126 -1.54 -1.35 -3.51
CA LEU A 126 -1.58 -2.41 -2.52
C LEU A 126 -0.15 -2.85 -2.18
N VAL A 127 0.20 -2.82 -0.91
CA VAL A 127 1.56 -3.09 -0.44
C VAL A 127 1.54 -4.06 0.73
N VAL A 128 2.34 -5.12 0.60
CA VAL A 128 2.59 -6.04 1.70
C VAL A 128 4.04 -5.92 2.16
N VAL A 129 4.24 -5.75 3.45
CA VAL A 129 5.57 -5.62 4.08
C VAL A 129 5.90 -6.92 4.78
N TYR A 130 6.98 -7.56 4.38
CA TYR A 130 7.39 -8.84 4.94
C TYR A 130 8.89 -8.87 5.27
N GLY A 131 9.26 -9.75 6.19
CA GLY A 131 10.66 -9.97 6.54
C GLY A 131 11.33 -10.99 5.61
N ASN A 132 12.20 -11.82 6.14
CA ASN A 132 13.09 -12.71 5.39
C ASN A 132 12.42 -13.92 4.70
N ARG A 133 11.10 -14.11 4.80
CA ARG A 133 10.37 -15.22 4.13
C ARG A 133 9.32 -14.69 3.17
N ALA A 134 8.95 -15.57 2.22
CA ALA A 134 8.05 -15.25 1.13
C ALA A 134 6.71 -14.64 1.60
N TYR A 135 6.23 -13.67 0.85
CA TYR A 135 4.91 -13.04 1.02
C TYR A 135 3.78 -13.93 0.49
N GLU A 136 4.13 -15.05 -0.16
CA GLU A 136 3.29 -16.09 -0.75
C GLU A 136 1.91 -15.61 -1.22
N LYS A 137 0.89 -15.78 -0.38
CA LYS A 137 -0.51 -15.47 -0.70
C LYS A 137 -0.96 -14.08 -0.27
N ALA A 138 -0.21 -13.40 0.60
CA ALA A 138 -0.65 -12.16 1.23
C ALA A 138 -1.06 -11.06 0.24
N LEU A 139 -0.32 -10.91 -0.85
CA LEU A 139 -0.65 -9.90 -1.85
C LEU A 139 -1.89 -10.28 -2.68
N MET A 140 -2.07 -11.58 -2.96
CA MET A 140 -3.28 -12.08 -3.63
C MET A 140 -4.51 -11.92 -2.73
N GLU A 141 -4.35 -12.14 -1.42
CA GLU A 141 -5.42 -11.92 -0.43
C GLU A 141 -5.84 -10.45 -0.38
N LEU A 142 -4.85 -9.55 -0.35
CA LEU A 142 -5.12 -8.12 -0.33
C LEU A 142 -5.79 -7.64 -1.63
N ASP A 143 -5.38 -8.18 -2.77
CA ASP A 143 -5.99 -7.87 -4.06
C ASP A 143 -7.43 -8.43 -4.16
N ALA A 144 -7.63 -9.68 -3.74
CA ALA A 144 -8.95 -10.30 -3.68
C ALA A 144 -9.91 -9.55 -2.75
N PHE A 145 -9.39 -8.93 -1.70
CA PHE A 145 -10.15 -8.04 -0.84
C PHE A 145 -10.48 -6.71 -1.54
N ALA A 146 -9.51 -6.09 -2.21
CA ALA A 146 -9.64 -4.75 -2.76
C ALA A 146 -10.71 -4.64 -3.87
N ILE A 147 -10.78 -5.63 -4.75
CA ILE A 147 -11.69 -5.65 -5.91
C ILE A 147 -13.16 -5.48 -5.52
N PRO A 148 -13.75 -6.33 -4.64
CA PRO A 148 -15.16 -6.19 -4.25
C PRO A 148 -15.42 -4.95 -3.40
N HIS A 149 -14.37 -4.36 -2.82
CA HIS A 149 -14.46 -3.14 -2.05
C HIS A 149 -14.34 -1.86 -2.90
N GLY A 150 -14.35 -1.98 -4.23
CA GLY A 150 -14.28 -0.85 -5.15
C GLY A 150 -12.92 -0.15 -5.18
N LEU A 151 -11.86 -0.86 -4.79
CA LEU A 151 -10.48 -0.40 -4.84
C LEU A 151 -9.79 -1.07 -6.02
N LYS A 152 -9.42 -0.29 -7.02
CA LYS A 152 -8.79 -0.81 -8.25
C LYS A 152 -7.29 -0.90 -8.07
N GLY A 153 -6.82 -2.09 -7.69
CA GLY A 153 -5.43 -2.49 -7.88
C GLY A 153 -5.19 -2.76 -9.38
N SER A 154 -3.96 -2.60 -9.87
CA SER A 154 -3.67 -2.96 -11.26
C SER A 154 -3.47 -4.47 -11.35
N THR A 155 -4.49 -5.15 -11.77
CA THR A 155 -4.39 -6.47 -12.38
C THR A 155 -4.60 -6.31 -13.88
N GLU A 156 -3.53 -6.06 -14.63
CA GLU A 156 -3.30 -6.47 -16.03
C GLU A 156 -1.83 -6.38 -16.36
#